data_7d2869f98a97fe37634c33478a7226e1
#
_entry.id   7d2869f98a97fe37634c33478a7226e1
#
_cell.length_a   1.000
_cell.length_b   1.000
_cell.length_c   1.000
_cell.angle_alpha   90.00
_cell.angle_beta   90.00
_cell.angle_gamma   90.00
#
_symmetry.space_group_name_H-M   'P 1'
#
loop_
_entity.id
_entity.type
_entity.pdbx_description
1 polymer ?
#
loop_
_entity_poly.entity_id
_entity_poly.type
_entity_poly.pdbx_seq_one_letter_code
_entity_poly.pdbx_strand_id
1 'polypeptide(L)'
;QVVSNDRNARRFLDELGISGRYPAVRGDFIGVTTSNAAGSKIEIKDLGAVRGLMDELIYAAVFSDNDKTRKDLFILTKEIAKAAGAIPSSIQGLYEELGRDYHGFTVPAINIRGLTYDIARTIFRKAMEVDAGAFIFEVARSEIGYTKQRPLEYTTVVLAAAVREGYRGPVFVQGDHFQLVRKNFLSDPNAETGYIKGLIQEAIDAEFYNIDIDSSTLVDLEKPAIKEQQRPNFEKTA
;
A
#
# COMPACT_ATOMS: atom_id res chain seq x y z
N GLN A 1 13.37 27.83 1.78
CA GLN A 1 12.05 28.39 1.45
C GLN A 1 11.12 27.19 1.24
N VAL A 2 10.40 26.83 2.29
CA VAL A 2 9.26 25.91 2.18
C VAL A 2 8.15 26.74 1.53
N VAL A 3 8.14 26.81 0.20
CA VAL A 3 6.95 27.27 -0.53
C VAL A 3 5.87 26.25 -0.22
N SER A 4 4.77 26.71 0.36
CA SER A 4 3.76 25.84 0.94
C SER A 4 3.36 24.75 -0.06
N ASN A 5 3.75 23.50 0.21
CA ASN A 5 3.31 22.30 -0.52
C ASN A 5 1.78 22.26 -0.65
N ASP A 6 1.09 22.86 0.31
CA ASP A 6 -0.36 23.04 0.31
C ASP A 6 -0.85 23.90 -0.85
N ARG A 7 -0.08 24.90 -1.27
CA ARG A 7 -0.44 25.75 -2.42
C ARG A 7 -0.30 24.99 -3.74
N ASN A 8 0.72 24.14 -3.87
CA ASN A 8 0.90 23.27 -5.03
C ASN A 8 -0.13 22.14 -5.05
N ALA A 9 -0.44 21.54 -3.90
CA ALA A 9 -1.47 20.53 -3.79
C ALA A 9 -2.87 21.11 -4.14
N ARG A 10 -3.19 22.30 -3.66
CA ARG A 10 -4.45 23.00 -4.01
C ARG A 10 -4.50 23.40 -5.47
N ARG A 11 -3.42 23.97 -6.00
CA ARG A 11 -3.30 24.27 -7.43
C ARG A 11 -3.52 23.00 -8.27
N PHE A 12 -2.95 21.87 -7.85
CA PHE A 12 -3.12 20.59 -8.50
C PHE A 12 -4.58 20.10 -8.44
N LEU A 13 -5.22 20.21 -7.28
CA LEU A 13 -6.63 19.86 -7.11
C LEU A 13 -7.56 20.80 -7.92
N ASP A 14 -7.21 22.08 -8.00
CA ASP A 14 -7.95 23.07 -8.79
C ASP A 14 -7.75 22.87 -10.30
N GLU A 15 -6.52 22.60 -10.74
CA GLU A 15 -6.19 22.29 -12.14
C GLU A 15 -6.82 20.95 -12.59
N LEU A 16 -6.95 19.98 -11.66
CA LEU A 16 -7.67 18.73 -11.89
C LEU A 16 -9.19 18.84 -11.65
N GLY A 17 -9.69 20.02 -11.22
CA GLY A 17 -11.10 20.25 -10.97
C GLY A 17 -11.66 19.52 -9.73
N ILE A 18 -10.80 19.15 -8.75
CA ILE A 18 -11.16 18.36 -7.57
C ILE A 18 -11.43 19.25 -6.34
N SER A 19 -11.97 20.43 -6.52
CA SER A 19 -12.44 21.24 -5.41
C SER A 19 -13.84 20.80 -4.96
N GLY A 20 -13.88 19.83 -4.04
CA GLY A 20 -15.10 19.29 -3.38
C GLY A 20 -15.67 18.05 -4.04
N ARG A 21 -15.63 16.90 -3.32
CA ARG A 21 -16.16 15.58 -3.68
C ARG A 21 -16.38 15.35 -5.18
N TYR A 22 -15.29 15.06 -5.90
CA TYR A 22 -15.28 14.60 -7.29
C TYR A 22 -16.32 15.27 -8.25
N PRO A 23 -16.30 16.57 -8.46
CA PRO A 23 -16.91 17.08 -9.69
C PRO A 23 -15.80 17.19 -10.73
N ALA A 24 -15.90 16.33 -11.74
CA ALA A 24 -15.23 16.43 -13.04
C ALA A 24 -13.75 16.90 -13.01
N VAL A 25 -12.82 15.98 -12.87
CA VAL A 25 -11.43 16.22 -13.26
C VAL A 25 -11.44 16.54 -14.75
N ARG A 26 -11.41 17.79 -15.09
CA ARG A 26 -11.24 18.29 -16.46
C ARG A 26 -9.79 18.68 -16.66
N GLY A 27 -8.93 17.66 -16.82
CA GLY A 27 -7.68 17.84 -17.55
C GLY A 27 -7.87 17.31 -18.96
N ASP A 28 -7.14 17.79 -19.92
CA ASP A 28 -7.20 17.28 -21.31
C ASP A 28 -6.83 15.79 -21.41
N PHE A 29 -6.24 15.22 -20.35
CA PHE A 29 -5.70 13.85 -20.27
C PHE A 29 -6.43 12.92 -19.29
N ILE A 30 -7.23 13.43 -18.36
CA ILE A 30 -8.08 12.64 -17.44
C ILE A 30 -9.52 13.06 -17.60
N GLY A 31 -10.42 12.12 -17.81
CA GLY A 31 -11.86 12.30 -17.73
C GLY A 31 -12.43 11.64 -16.48
N VAL A 32 -13.43 12.25 -15.86
CA VAL A 32 -14.24 11.61 -14.82
C VAL A 32 -15.65 11.43 -15.35
N THR A 33 -16.08 10.19 -15.46
CA THR A 33 -17.47 9.88 -15.74
C THR A 33 -18.20 9.60 -14.44
N THR A 34 -19.24 10.36 -14.14
CA THR A 34 -20.15 10.09 -13.02
C THR A 34 -21.22 9.10 -13.50
N SER A 35 -21.21 7.88 -12.98
CA SER A 35 -22.35 6.97 -13.11
C SER A 35 -23.25 7.11 -11.90
N ASN A 36 -24.56 7.24 -12.13
CA ASN A 36 -25.57 7.63 -11.14
C ASN A 36 -25.83 6.65 -9.98
N ALA A 37 -25.05 5.61 -9.77
CA ALA A 37 -25.26 4.65 -8.68
C ALA A 37 -24.01 4.03 -8.06
N ALA A 38 -22.83 4.18 -8.65
CA ALA A 38 -21.62 3.42 -8.24
C ALA A 38 -20.36 4.28 -8.03
N GLY A 39 -20.48 5.59 -7.88
CA GLY A 39 -19.31 6.47 -7.71
C GLY A 39 -18.74 7.01 -9.02
N SER A 40 -17.84 7.96 -8.92
CA SER A 40 -17.14 8.56 -10.05
C SER A 40 -16.09 7.58 -10.60
N LYS A 41 -16.10 7.35 -11.92
CA LYS A 41 -15.09 6.52 -12.60
C LYS A 41 -14.09 7.42 -13.30
N ILE A 42 -12.81 7.19 -13.06
CA ILE A 42 -11.73 7.87 -13.78
C ILE A 42 -11.53 7.21 -15.15
N GLU A 43 -11.48 8.03 -16.18
CA GLU A 43 -11.13 7.63 -17.54
C GLU A 43 -9.83 8.34 -17.94
N ILE A 44 -8.83 7.56 -18.33
CA ILE A 44 -7.54 8.09 -18.79
C ILE A 44 -7.59 8.26 -20.31
N LYS A 45 -7.46 9.51 -20.77
CA LYS A 45 -7.42 9.85 -22.21
C LYS A 45 -6.01 9.86 -22.74
N ASP A 46 -5.03 10.27 -21.92
CA ASP A 46 -3.62 10.29 -22.26
C ASP A 46 -2.80 9.67 -21.11
N LEU A 47 -2.44 8.41 -21.28
CA LEU A 47 -1.65 7.69 -20.27
C LEU A 47 -0.21 8.25 -20.17
N GLY A 48 0.36 8.78 -21.25
CA GLY A 48 1.68 9.39 -21.24
C GLY A 48 1.73 10.63 -20.37
N ALA A 49 0.74 11.51 -20.50
CA ALA A 49 0.60 12.69 -19.65
C ALA A 49 0.37 12.32 -18.19
N VAL A 50 -0.50 11.33 -17.92
CA VAL A 50 -0.74 10.84 -16.56
C VAL A 50 0.52 10.29 -15.91
N ARG A 51 1.33 9.52 -16.64
CA ARG A 51 2.63 9.03 -16.16
C ARG A 51 3.57 10.18 -15.80
N GLY A 52 3.62 11.22 -16.63
CA GLY A 52 4.43 12.43 -16.36
C GLY A 52 4.01 13.14 -15.07
N LEU A 53 2.72 13.11 -14.77
CA LEU A 53 2.12 13.78 -13.62
C LEU A 53 2.44 13.11 -12.28
N MET A 54 2.75 11.82 -12.24
CA MET A 54 2.88 11.05 -11.00
C MET A 54 3.94 11.59 -10.04
N ASP A 55 5.06 12.10 -10.55
CA ASP A 55 6.14 12.63 -9.71
C ASP A 55 5.65 13.84 -8.88
N GLU A 56 4.92 14.77 -9.50
CA GLU A 56 4.39 15.96 -8.83
C GLU A 56 3.22 15.61 -7.91
N LEU A 57 2.33 14.72 -8.38
CA LEU A 57 1.15 14.31 -7.62
C LEU A 57 1.53 13.62 -6.32
N ILE A 58 2.47 12.65 -6.38
CA ILE A 58 2.87 11.93 -5.18
C ILE A 58 3.68 12.81 -4.23
N TYR A 59 4.50 13.72 -4.75
CA TYR A 59 5.20 14.70 -3.94
C TYR A 59 4.21 15.60 -3.19
N ALA A 60 3.22 16.13 -3.89
CA ALA A 60 2.17 16.96 -3.28
C ALA A 60 1.36 16.17 -2.23
N ALA A 61 1.03 14.89 -2.51
CA ALA A 61 0.30 14.03 -1.60
C ALA A 61 1.06 13.75 -0.31
N VAL A 62 2.33 13.35 -0.40
CA VAL A 62 3.15 12.97 0.76
C VAL A 62 3.50 14.17 1.63
N PHE A 63 3.82 15.30 1.02
CA PHE A 63 4.32 16.48 1.72
C PHE A 63 3.27 17.59 1.97
N SER A 64 1.99 17.30 1.76
CA SER A 64 0.92 18.24 2.13
C SER A 64 0.84 18.40 3.65
N ASP A 65 0.79 19.65 4.11
CA ASP A 65 0.59 19.98 5.53
C ASP A 65 -0.88 19.84 5.97
N ASN A 66 -1.79 19.64 5.02
CA ASN A 66 -3.22 19.47 5.27
C ASN A 66 -3.63 18.01 5.15
N ASP A 67 -4.01 17.40 6.26
CA ASP A 67 -4.38 15.96 6.33
C ASP A 67 -5.52 15.59 5.38
N LYS A 68 -6.52 16.48 5.22
CA LYS A 68 -7.63 16.22 4.31
C LYS A 68 -7.15 16.24 2.86
N THR A 69 -6.39 17.24 2.47
CA THR A 69 -5.82 17.36 1.12
C THR A 69 -4.92 16.15 0.82
N ARG A 70 -4.06 15.76 1.77
CA ARG A 70 -3.20 14.59 1.65
C ARG A 70 -4.01 13.31 1.40
N LYS A 71 -5.06 13.08 2.20
CA LYS A 71 -5.94 11.92 2.06
C LYS A 71 -6.67 11.92 0.72
N ASP A 72 -7.20 13.07 0.29
CA ASP A 72 -7.89 13.21 -0.99
C ASP A 72 -6.95 12.92 -2.17
N LEU A 73 -5.70 13.38 -2.12
CA LEU A 73 -4.67 13.09 -3.14
C LEU A 73 -4.26 11.60 -3.16
N PHE A 74 -4.16 10.94 -2.01
CA PHE A 74 -3.89 9.50 -1.95
C PHE A 74 -5.03 8.71 -2.59
N ILE A 75 -6.28 9.04 -2.29
CA ILE A 75 -7.44 8.37 -2.89
C ILE A 75 -7.44 8.59 -4.41
N LEU A 76 -7.24 9.82 -4.86
CA LEU A 76 -7.16 10.14 -6.28
C LEU A 76 -6.07 9.33 -6.99
N THR A 77 -4.87 9.29 -6.42
CA THR A 77 -3.73 8.56 -6.99
C THR A 77 -4.04 7.07 -7.14
N LYS A 78 -4.69 6.47 -6.15
CA LYS A 78 -5.14 5.07 -6.21
C LYS A 78 -6.17 4.84 -7.32
N GLU A 79 -7.14 5.72 -7.47
CA GLU A 79 -8.15 5.61 -8.54
C GLU A 79 -7.53 5.81 -9.93
N ILE A 80 -6.58 6.72 -10.07
CA ILE A 80 -5.78 6.88 -11.31
C ILE A 80 -4.99 5.59 -11.60
N ALA A 81 -4.37 4.99 -10.59
CA ALA A 81 -3.60 3.77 -10.75
C ALA A 81 -4.46 2.61 -11.25
N LYS A 82 -5.63 2.40 -10.64
CA LYS A 82 -6.61 1.40 -11.09
C LYS A 82 -7.05 1.65 -12.54
N ALA A 83 -7.36 2.89 -12.88
CA ALA A 83 -7.74 3.26 -14.24
C ALA A 83 -6.59 3.06 -15.25
N ALA A 84 -5.34 3.23 -14.83
CA ALA A 84 -4.14 2.95 -15.63
C ALA A 84 -3.82 1.46 -15.76
N GLY A 85 -4.49 0.60 -14.99
CA GLY A 85 -4.31 -0.84 -15.00
C GLY A 85 -3.32 -1.38 -13.97
N ALA A 86 -2.85 -0.56 -13.01
CA ALA A 86 -2.09 -1.01 -11.86
C ALA A 86 -3.06 -1.26 -10.69
N ILE A 87 -3.36 -2.53 -10.41
CA ILE A 87 -4.48 -2.94 -9.55
C ILE A 87 -3.98 -3.62 -8.29
N PRO A 88 -4.25 -3.06 -7.08
CA PRO A 88 -3.96 -3.77 -5.84
C PRO A 88 -4.64 -5.13 -5.82
N SER A 89 -3.90 -6.18 -5.50
CA SER A 89 -4.38 -7.54 -5.61
C SER A 89 -3.82 -8.44 -4.51
N SER A 90 -4.54 -9.53 -4.21
CA SER A 90 -4.02 -10.59 -3.35
C SER A 90 -3.14 -11.56 -4.13
N ILE A 91 -2.01 -11.95 -3.55
CA ILE A 91 -1.13 -13.00 -4.08
C ILE A 91 -1.64 -14.42 -3.75
N GLN A 92 -2.66 -14.54 -2.91
CA GLN A 92 -3.14 -15.82 -2.37
C GLN A 92 -3.47 -16.83 -3.47
N GLY A 93 -4.11 -16.39 -4.55
CA GLY A 93 -4.46 -17.30 -5.66
C GLY A 93 -3.22 -17.95 -6.30
N LEU A 94 -2.11 -17.19 -6.44
CA LEU A 94 -0.85 -17.77 -6.92
C LEU A 94 -0.28 -18.76 -5.92
N TYR A 95 -0.32 -18.47 -4.62
CA TYR A 95 0.17 -19.40 -3.60
C TYR A 95 -0.64 -20.69 -3.54
N GLU A 96 -1.94 -20.64 -3.74
CA GLU A 96 -2.79 -21.82 -3.83
C GLU A 96 -2.43 -22.69 -5.04
N GLU A 97 -2.13 -22.12 -6.19
CA GLU A 97 -1.68 -22.86 -7.36
C GLU A 97 -0.27 -23.44 -7.17
N LEU A 98 0.65 -22.67 -6.55
CA LEU A 98 1.98 -23.17 -6.19
C LEU A 98 1.92 -24.38 -5.23
N GLY A 99 0.91 -24.41 -4.36
CA GLY A 99 0.68 -25.52 -3.42
C GLY A 99 0.09 -26.78 -4.08
N ARG A 100 -0.48 -26.68 -5.28
CA ARG A 100 -1.10 -27.80 -6.02
C ARG A 100 -0.15 -28.42 -7.04
N ASP A 101 0.19 -27.68 -8.08
CA ASP A 101 0.88 -28.24 -9.25
C ASP A 101 2.06 -27.38 -9.73
N TYR A 102 2.22 -26.16 -9.25
CA TYR A 102 3.24 -25.23 -9.69
C TYR A 102 4.37 -25.14 -8.68
N HIS A 103 5.58 -25.52 -9.07
CA HIS A 103 6.75 -25.46 -8.20
C HIS A 103 8.00 -25.09 -9.01
N GLY A 104 9.08 -24.75 -8.31
CA GLY A 104 10.38 -24.50 -8.95
C GLY A 104 10.72 -23.01 -9.09
N PHE A 105 9.88 -22.10 -8.58
CA PHE A 105 10.22 -20.68 -8.42
C PHE A 105 9.70 -20.12 -7.08
N THR A 106 10.24 -18.99 -6.70
CA THR A 106 9.80 -18.24 -5.51
C THR A 106 9.34 -16.86 -5.90
N VAL A 107 8.47 -16.26 -5.09
CA VAL A 107 8.02 -14.88 -5.25
C VAL A 107 8.86 -14.00 -4.34
N PRO A 108 9.68 -13.06 -4.85
CA PRO A 108 10.41 -12.15 -4.00
C PRO A 108 9.47 -11.20 -3.29
N ALA A 109 9.65 -11.05 -1.97
CA ALA A 109 8.99 -10.07 -1.14
C ALA A 109 10.02 -9.02 -0.68
N ILE A 110 9.72 -7.76 -0.89
CA ILE A 110 10.70 -6.67 -0.82
C ILE A 110 10.21 -5.61 0.16
N ASN A 111 10.89 -5.51 1.33
CA ASN A 111 10.66 -4.42 2.28
C ASN A 111 11.33 -3.14 1.79
N ILE A 112 10.55 -2.06 1.69
CA ILE A 112 11.09 -0.74 1.36
C ILE A 112 10.98 0.17 2.59
N ARG A 113 12.12 0.58 3.12
CA ARG A 113 12.27 1.28 4.40
C ARG A 113 12.55 2.78 4.27
N GLY A 114 12.50 3.31 3.06
CA GLY A 114 12.74 4.72 2.74
C GLY A 114 12.86 4.92 1.24
N LEU A 115 12.68 6.16 0.76
CA LEU A 115 12.65 6.48 -0.67
C LEU A 115 11.72 5.57 -1.46
N THR A 116 10.56 5.26 -0.86
CA THR A 116 9.66 4.20 -1.35
C THR A 116 9.27 4.40 -2.81
N TYR A 117 9.01 5.65 -3.22
CA TYR A 117 8.66 5.96 -4.60
C TYR A 117 9.75 5.60 -5.59
N ASP A 118 10.98 6.06 -5.35
CA ASP A 118 12.11 5.87 -6.28
C ASP A 118 12.57 4.41 -6.32
N ILE A 119 12.57 3.74 -5.16
CA ILE A 119 12.91 2.32 -5.08
C ILE A 119 11.84 1.47 -5.78
N ALA A 120 10.55 1.72 -5.52
CA ALA A 120 9.46 1.01 -6.19
C ALA A 120 9.48 1.22 -7.71
N ARG A 121 9.74 2.45 -8.19
CA ARG A 121 9.94 2.73 -9.62
C ARG A 121 11.06 1.86 -10.21
N THR A 122 12.19 1.78 -9.51
CA THR A 122 13.33 0.99 -9.96
C THR A 122 12.99 -0.51 -10.02
N ILE A 123 12.24 -1.01 -9.03
CA ILE A 123 11.77 -2.40 -8.99
C ILE A 123 10.83 -2.67 -10.17
N PHE A 124 9.81 -1.84 -10.40
CA PHE A 124 8.89 -2.02 -11.52
C PHE A 124 9.60 -2.01 -12.87
N ARG A 125 10.51 -1.05 -13.07
CA ARG A 125 11.31 -0.96 -14.30
C ARG A 125 12.13 -2.21 -14.52
N LYS A 126 12.84 -2.68 -13.48
CA LYS A 126 13.66 -3.88 -13.58
C LYS A 126 12.84 -5.14 -13.73
N ALA A 127 11.71 -5.25 -13.02
CA ALA A 127 10.80 -6.38 -13.15
C ALA A 127 10.26 -6.53 -14.59
N MET A 128 9.86 -5.42 -15.21
CA MET A 128 9.44 -5.43 -16.62
C MET A 128 10.58 -5.76 -17.58
N GLU A 129 11.78 -5.26 -17.31
CA GLU A 129 12.97 -5.56 -18.13
C GLU A 129 13.34 -7.04 -18.14
N VAL A 130 13.21 -7.72 -16.99
CA VAL A 130 13.56 -9.15 -16.87
C VAL A 130 12.34 -10.07 -16.98
N ASP A 131 11.17 -9.54 -17.33
CA ASP A 131 9.91 -10.27 -17.44
C ASP A 131 9.57 -11.06 -16.16
N ALA A 132 9.68 -10.41 -15.00
CA ALA A 132 9.39 -11.02 -13.72
C ALA A 132 7.89 -11.33 -13.57
N GLY A 133 7.54 -12.57 -13.27
CA GLY A 133 6.15 -13.02 -13.19
C GLY A 133 5.39 -12.45 -11.99
N ALA A 134 5.98 -12.44 -10.80
CA ALA A 134 5.36 -11.90 -9.60
C ALA A 134 6.42 -11.42 -8.59
N PHE A 135 6.11 -10.35 -7.87
CA PHE A 135 6.89 -9.80 -6.76
C PHE A 135 5.98 -9.01 -5.82
N ILE A 136 6.36 -8.92 -4.55
CA ILE A 136 5.56 -8.33 -3.49
C ILE A 136 6.31 -7.14 -2.89
N PHE A 137 5.60 -6.06 -2.65
CA PHE A 137 6.05 -4.96 -1.80
C PHE A 137 5.53 -5.17 -0.40
N GLU A 138 6.39 -5.03 0.60
CA GLU A 138 5.96 -5.25 1.97
C GLU A 138 6.56 -4.25 2.95
N VAL A 139 5.88 -4.10 4.09
CA VAL A 139 6.34 -3.26 5.19
C VAL A 139 5.92 -3.86 6.51
N ALA A 140 6.87 -3.90 7.46
CA ALA A 140 6.64 -4.43 8.79
C ALA A 140 6.03 -3.38 9.73
N ARG A 141 5.37 -3.85 10.81
CA ARG A 141 4.89 -2.98 11.88
C ARG A 141 5.96 -2.01 12.40
N SER A 142 7.16 -2.52 12.67
CA SER A 142 8.27 -1.71 13.17
C SER A 142 8.71 -0.67 12.13
N GLU A 143 8.72 -1.04 10.86
CA GLU A 143 9.09 -0.17 9.74
C GLU A 143 8.09 0.96 9.55
N ILE A 144 6.79 0.68 9.61
CA ILE A 144 5.72 1.69 9.67
C ILE A 144 5.97 2.66 10.84
N GLY A 145 6.41 2.13 11.99
CA GLY A 145 6.68 2.91 13.21
C GLY A 145 7.79 3.93 13.04
N TYR A 146 8.97 3.52 12.53
CA TYR A 146 10.12 4.43 12.44
C TYR A 146 10.14 5.26 11.16
N THR A 147 9.60 4.78 10.05
CA THR A 147 9.50 5.57 8.81
C THR A 147 8.37 6.59 8.84
N LYS A 148 7.39 6.38 9.72
CA LYS A 148 6.11 7.12 9.76
C LYS A 148 5.26 6.97 8.50
N GLN A 149 5.63 6.09 7.60
CA GLN A 149 4.89 5.79 6.38
C GLN A 149 3.75 4.82 6.69
N ARG A 150 2.54 5.36 6.82
CA ARG A 150 1.33 4.58 7.13
C ARG A 150 0.87 3.75 5.92
N PRO A 151 0.09 2.68 6.13
CA PRO A 151 -0.36 1.78 5.07
C PRO A 151 -0.95 2.47 3.85
N LEU A 152 -1.83 3.46 4.02
CA LEU A 152 -2.43 4.21 2.90
C LEU A 152 -1.39 4.92 2.05
N GLU A 153 -0.42 5.58 2.68
CA GLU A 153 0.69 6.24 1.98
C GLU A 153 1.54 5.22 1.25
N TYR A 154 1.91 4.12 1.91
CA TYR A 154 2.76 3.06 1.33
C TYR A 154 2.13 2.49 0.04
N THR A 155 0.88 2.03 0.09
CA THR A 155 0.17 1.52 -1.09
C THR A 155 0.09 2.57 -2.19
N THR A 156 -0.28 3.81 -1.84
CA THR A 156 -0.45 4.88 -2.82
C THR A 156 0.87 5.18 -3.54
N VAL A 157 1.97 5.25 -2.79
CA VAL A 157 3.31 5.52 -3.35
C VAL A 157 3.76 4.39 -4.28
N VAL A 158 3.53 3.14 -3.90
CA VAL A 158 3.84 1.97 -4.75
C VAL A 158 3.01 1.99 -6.03
N LEU A 159 1.71 2.27 -5.94
CA LEU A 159 0.83 2.36 -7.11
C LEU A 159 1.21 3.52 -8.05
N ALA A 160 1.55 4.68 -7.50
CA ALA A 160 2.05 5.81 -8.29
C ALA A 160 3.34 5.45 -9.04
N ALA A 161 4.25 4.71 -8.39
CA ALA A 161 5.47 4.21 -9.01
C ALA A 161 5.16 3.25 -10.17
N ALA A 162 4.20 2.34 -10.01
CA ALA A 162 3.73 1.44 -11.07
C ALA A 162 3.23 2.23 -12.29
N VAL A 163 2.36 3.21 -12.08
CA VAL A 163 1.84 4.07 -13.16
C VAL A 163 2.97 4.84 -13.82
N ARG A 164 3.87 5.43 -13.04
CA ARG A 164 5.01 6.23 -13.55
C ARG A 164 5.88 5.42 -14.49
N GLU A 165 6.17 4.17 -14.16
CA GLU A 165 6.98 3.30 -15.00
C GLU A 165 6.18 2.59 -16.11
N GLY A 166 4.85 2.71 -16.11
CA GLY A 166 3.97 2.12 -17.12
C GLY A 166 3.66 0.65 -16.89
N TYR A 167 3.85 0.16 -15.65
CA TYR A 167 3.44 -1.18 -15.26
C TYR A 167 1.92 -1.32 -15.29
N ARG A 168 1.45 -2.46 -15.82
CA ARG A 168 0.03 -2.84 -15.86
C ARG A 168 -0.12 -4.27 -15.38
N GLY A 169 -0.97 -4.47 -14.41
CA GLY A 169 -1.20 -5.79 -13.82
C GLY A 169 -1.46 -5.71 -12.32
N PRO A 170 -1.49 -6.85 -11.66
CA PRO A 170 -1.66 -6.94 -10.22
C PRO A 170 -0.45 -6.33 -9.50
N VAL A 171 -0.72 -5.54 -8.47
CA VAL A 171 0.30 -4.99 -7.56
C VAL A 171 0.05 -5.61 -6.19
N PHE A 172 1.00 -6.41 -5.73
CA PHE A 172 0.91 -7.11 -4.46
C PHE A 172 1.59 -6.27 -3.38
N VAL A 173 0.79 -5.87 -2.39
CA VAL A 173 1.26 -5.15 -1.19
C VAL A 173 0.81 -5.94 0.03
N GLN A 174 1.73 -6.21 0.95
CA GLN A 174 1.42 -6.97 2.16
C GLN A 174 2.02 -6.38 3.42
N GLY A 175 1.40 -6.72 4.57
CA GLY A 175 1.95 -6.50 5.89
C GLY A 175 2.92 -7.63 6.23
N ASP A 176 4.17 -7.29 6.50
CA ASP A 176 5.23 -8.20 6.93
C ASP A 176 5.39 -8.06 8.44
N HIS A 177 5.34 -9.18 9.19
CA HIS A 177 5.49 -9.19 10.63
C HIS A 177 4.67 -8.09 11.34
N PHE A 178 3.34 -8.14 11.24
CA PHE A 178 2.48 -7.35 12.14
C PHE A 178 2.57 -7.99 13.52
N GLN A 179 3.74 -7.81 14.10
CA GLN A 179 4.24 -8.55 15.24
C GLN A 179 3.75 -7.98 16.56
N LEU A 180 3.28 -8.84 17.46
CA LEU A 180 3.07 -8.50 18.86
C LEU A 180 4.40 -8.25 19.57
N VAL A 181 4.52 -7.13 20.25
CA VAL A 181 5.70 -6.80 21.07
C VAL A 181 5.53 -7.45 22.44
N ARG A 182 6.33 -8.50 22.73
CA ARG A 182 6.24 -9.26 23.98
C ARG A 182 6.21 -8.37 25.23
N LYS A 183 7.07 -7.36 25.31
CA LYS A 183 7.10 -6.46 26.47
C LYS A 183 5.77 -5.72 26.68
N ASN A 184 5.19 -5.21 25.61
CA ASN A 184 3.90 -4.51 25.68
C ASN A 184 2.77 -5.47 26.01
N PHE A 185 2.77 -6.65 25.37
CA PHE A 185 1.79 -7.68 25.62
C PHE A 185 1.80 -8.16 27.07
N LEU A 186 2.97 -8.35 27.69
CA LEU A 186 3.06 -8.74 29.10
C LEU A 186 2.62 -7.62 30.05
N SER A 187 2.74 -6.35 29.64
CA SER A 187 2.28 -5.20 30.41
C SER A 187 0.77 -5.00 30.31
N ASP A 188 0.23 -5.03 29.10
CA ASP A 188 -1.21 -4.90 28.81
C ASP A 188 -1.55 -5.68 27.51
N PRO A 189 -2.00 -6.94 27.65
CA PRO A 189 -2.38 -7.78 26.51
C PRO A 189 -3.49 -7.19 25.64
N ASN A 190 -4.46 -6.49 26.26
CA ASN A 190 -5.59 -5.94 25.53
C ASN A 190 -5.17 -4.73 24.69
N ALA A 191 -4.36 -3.83 25.24
CA ALA A 191 -3.85 -2.68 24.51
C ALA A 191 -2.97 -3.11 23.34
N GLU A 192 -2.06 -4.07 23.52
CA GLU A 192 -1.18 -4.55 22.45
C GLU A 192 -1.95 -5.26 21.35
N THR A 193 -2.90 -6.15 21.72
CA THR A 193 -3.77 -6.82 20.75
C THR A 193 -4.67 -5.82 20.02
N GLY A 194 -5.22 -4.84 20.74
CA GLY A 194 -6.03 -3.76 20.15
C GLY A 194 -5.23 -2.93 19.12
N TYR A 195 -3.98 -2.63 19.42
CA TYR A 195 -3.09 -1.92 18.49
C TYR A 195 -2.88 -2.72 17.18
N ILE A 196 -2.59 -4.02 17.28
CA ILE A 196 -2.40 -4.87 16.09
C ILE A 196 -3.69 -4.96 15.27
N LYS A 197 -4.85 -5.18 15.92
CA LYS A 197 -6.15 -5.19 15.23
C LYS A 197 -6.44 -3.88 14.51
N GLY A 198 -6.13 -2.75 15.13
CA GLY A 198 -6.26 -1.43 14.51
C GLY A 198 -5.33 -1.25 13.29
N LEU A 199 -4.09 -1.72 13.39
CA LEU A 199 -3.14 -1.67 12.28
C LEU A 199 -3.56 -2.58 11.12
N ILE A 200 -4.08 -3.78 11.42
CA ILE A 200 -4.64 -4.70 10.41
C ILE A 200 -5.79 -4.03 9.67
N GLN A 201 -6.74 -3.42 10.40
CA GLN A 201 -7.86 -2.72 9.79
C GLN A 201 -7.40 -1.58 8.89
N GLU A 202 -6.44 -0.77 9.35
CA GLU A 202 -5.86 0.31 8.55
C GLU A 202 -5.18 -0.21 7.27
N ALA A 203 -4.48 -1.34 7.37
CA ALA A 203 -3.83 -1.96 6.23
C ALA A 203 -4.85 -2.52 5.21
N ILE A 204 -5.92 -3.16 5.69
CA ILE A 204 -7.01 -3.63 4.82
C ILE A 204 -7.68 -2.45 4.11
N ASP A 205 -7.98 -1.38 4.83
CA ASP A 205 -8.56 -0.16 4.26
C ASP A 205 -7.62 0.50 3.22
N ALA A 206 -6.31 0.28 3.38
CA ALA A 206 -5.27 0.70 2.45
C ALA A 206 -5.03 -0.28 1.28
N GLU A 207 -5.83 -1.35 1.17
CA GLU A 207 -5.74 -2.39 0.14
C GLU A 207 -4.49 -3.28 0.25
N PHE A 208 -4.05 -3.56 1.49
CA PHE A 208 -3.18 -4.69 1.77
C PHE A 208 -4.06 -5.94 1.81
N TYR A 209 -3.84 -6.86 0.89
CA TYR A 209 -4.68 -8.06 0.81
C TYR A 209 -4.06 -9.30 1.44
N ASN A 210 -2.81 -9.20 1.86
CA ASN A 210 -2.11 -10.24 2.61
C ASN A 210 -1.41 -9.57 3.81
N ILE A 211 -1.56 -10.17 5.00
CA ILE A 211 -0.98 -9.65 6.24
C ILE A 211 -0.47 -10.83 7.05
N ASP A 212 0.83 -10.80 7.39
CA ASP A 212 1.42 -11.72 8.34
C ASP A 212 1.14 -11.25 9.77
N ILE A 213 0.29 -12.00 10.48
CA ILE A 213 -0.01 -11.76 11.89
C ILE A 213 1.00 -12.55 12.70
N ASP A 214 1.97 -11.85 13.29
CA ASP A 214 3.11 -12.46 13.97
C ASP A 214 3.00 -12.37 15.49
N SER A 215 2.67 -13.47 16.12
CA SER A 215 2.71 -13.65 17.57
C SER A 215 3.88 -14.50 18.07
N SER A 216 4.88 -14.79 17.21
CA SER A 216 6.02 -15.64 17.53
C SER A 216 6.83 -15.19 18.76
N THR A 217 6.82 -13.89 19.06
CA THR A 217 7.46 -13.34 20.26
C THR A 217 6.84 -13.80 21.59
N LEU A 218 5.65 -14.40 21.56
CA LEU A 218 4.93 -14.88 22.73
C LEU A 218 5.28 -16.34 23.09
N VAL A 219 6.18 -16.98 22.34
CA VAL A 219 6.64 -18.34 22.65
C VAL A 219 7.14 -18.43 24.10
N ASP A 220 6.73 -19.49 24.82
CA ASP A 220 7.16 -19.79 26.20
C ASP A 220 8.16 -20.95 26.20
N LEU A 221 9.43 -20.62 26.07
CA LEU A 221 10.52 -21.61 26.02
C LEU A 221 10.77 -22.36 27.35
N GLU A 222 10.12 -21.96 28.45
CA GLU A 222 10.23 -22.66 29.74
C GLU A 222 9.38 -23.93 29.79
N LYS A 223 8.45 -24.09 28.86
CA LYS A 223 7.60 -25.28 28.78
C LYS A 223 8.36 -26.46 28.16
N PRO A 224 8.12 -27.70 28.66
CA PRO A 224 8.86 -28.88 28.20
C PRO A 224 8.46 -29.35 26.79
N ALA A 225 7.22 -29.14 26.39
CA ALA A 225 6.71 -29.60 25.10
C ALA A 225 6.52 -28.45 24.11
N ILE A 226 6.94 -28.66 22.84
CA ILE A 226 6.82 -27.65 21.78
C ILE A 226 5.39 -27.12 21.64
N LYS A 227 4.39 -27.98 21.73
CA LYS A 227 2.98 -27.57 21.64
C LYS A 227 2.59 -26.59 22.77
N GLU A 228 3.13 -26.80 23.95
CA GLU A 228 2.88 -25.90 25.10
C GLU A 228 3.65 -24.59 24.95
N GLN A 229 4.89 -24.65 24.43
CA GLN A 229 5.68 -23.48 24.13
C GLN A 229 4.99 -22.55 23.10
N GLN A 230 4.37 -23.14 22.08
CA GLN A 230 3.73 -22.44 20.99
C GLN A 230 2.25 -22.06 21.27
N ARG A 231 1.66 -22.54 22.34
CA ARG A 231 0.24 -22.27 22.68
C ARG A 231 -0.11 -20.78 22.62
N PRO A 232 0.67 -19.87 23.24
CA PRO A 232 0.36 -18.43 23.19
C PRO A 232 0.32 -17.90 21.74
N ASN A 233 1.15 -18.42 20.83
CA ASN A 233 1.14 -18.03 19.44
C ASN A 233 -0.19 -18.44 18.77
N PHE A 234 -0.59 -19.69 18.87
CA PHE A 234 -1.82 -20.18 18.23
C PHE A 234 -3.05 -19.44 18.73
N GLU A 235 -3.16 -19.23 20.05
CA GLU A 235 -4.31 -18.57 20.66
C GLU A 235 -4.42 -17.08 20.33
N LYS A 236 -3.33 -16.44 19.93
CA LYS A 236 -3.32 -14.99 19.63
C LYS A 236 -3.35 -14.68 18.14
N THR A 237 -2.90 -15.61 17.31
CA THR A 237 -2.98 -15.45 15.84
C THR A 237 -4.36 -15.85 15.29
N ALA A 238 -5.05 -16.80 15.96
CA ALA A 238 -6.41 -17.21 15.62
C ALA A 238 -7.46 -16.17 16.05
#